data_abdb15458857a3874faecd2a55223800
#
_entry.id   abdb15458857a3874faecd2a55223800
#
_cell.length_a   1.000
_cell.length_b   1.000
_cell.length_c   1.000
_cell.angle_alpha   90.00
_cell.angle_beta   90.00
_cell.angle_gamma   90.00
#
_symmetry.space_group_name_H-M   'P 1'
#
loop_
_entity.id
_entity.type
_entity.pdbx_description
1 polymer ?
#
loop_
_entity_poly.entity_id
_entity_poly.type
_entity_poly.pdbx_seq_one_letter_code
_entity_poly.pdbx_strand_id
1 'polypeptide(L)'
;MIFVTVGTHEQPFNRLVQEIDNLKKDGIITEDVIIQTGYSTYEPKYCQWNKLIPYKQMIKNVEDARIVITHGGPASFIMPLQIGKTPIVVPRQKKFDEHINDHQVEFARNVAERMGTIILVEDINLLKTTIQEYDKIVGSMEKGISSNNRKFNINLENLVNELYGG
;
A
#
# COMPACT_ATOMS: atom_id res chain seq x y z
N MET A 1 -11.85 2.36 -8.84
CA MET A 1 -11.97 2.02 -7.42
C MET A 1 -10.57 2.05 -6.80
N ILE A 2 -10.47 2.50 -5.57
CA ILE A 2 -9.24 2.47 -4.77
C ILE A 2 -9.41 1.40 -3.69
N PHE A 3 -8.46 0.50 -3.58
CA PHE A 3 -8.44 -0.51 -2.52
C PHE A 3 -7.33 -0.21 -1.53
N VAL A 4 -7.67 -0.20 -0.24
CA VAL A 4 -6.74 0.11 0.86
C VAL A 4 -6.71 -1.06 1.83
N THR A 5 -5.53 -1.51 2.22
CA THR A 5 -5.38 -2.50 3.27
C THR A 5 -4.31 -2.09 4.28
N VAL A 6 -4.63 -2.18 5.55
CA VAL A 6 -3.69 -1.94 6.64
C VAL A 6 -3.10 -3.23 7.21
N GLY A 7 -3.44 -4.38 6.60
CA GLY A 7 -3.02 -5.69 7.06
C GLY A 7 -3.79 -6.17 8.28
N THR A 8 -3.25 -7.20 8.92
CA THR A 8 -3.90 -7.87 10.06
C THR A 8 -3.09 -7.79 11.35
N HIS A 9 -2.09 -6.91 11.38
CA HIS A 9 -1.31 -6.68 12.62
C HIS A 9 -2.19 -6.09 13.72
N GLU A 10 -1.98 -6.52 14.94
CA GLU A 10 -2.82 -6.20 16.10
C GLU A 10 -2.85 -4.71 16.51
N GLN A 11 -1.82 -3.95 16.19
CA GLN A 11 -1.79 -2.52 16.49
C GLN A 11 -2.62 -1.74 15.47
N PRO A 12 -3.40 -0.73 15.93
CA PRO A 12 -4.21 0.08 15.02
C PRO A 12 -3.37 0.89 14.02
N PHE A 13 -3.94 1.11 12.83
CA PHE A 13 -3.35 1.98 11.82
C PHE A 13 -4.34 3.08 11.42
N ASN A 14 -4.77 3.84 12.41
CA ASN A 14 -5.82 4.86 12.23
C ASN A 14 -5.36 6.02 11.34
N ARG A 15 -4.09 6.36 11.36
CA ARG A 15 -3.52 7.44 10.56
C ARG A 15 -3.85 7.28 9.07
N LEU A 16 -3.66 6.08 8.52
CA LEU A 16 -3.97 5.82 7.11
C LEU A 16 -5.47 5.76 6.85
N VAL A 17 -6.21 5.01 7.67
CA VAL A 17 -7.66 4.83 7.50
C VAL A 17 -8.37 6.18 7.57
N GLN A 18 -8.03 7.01 8.54
CA GLN A 18 -8.63 8.32 8.74
C GLN A 18 -8.32 9.27 7.58
N GLU A 19 -7.08 9.29 7.09
CA GLU A 19 -6.69 10.14 5.97
C GLU A 19 -7.46 9.78 4.70
N ILE A 20 -7.57 8.50 4.38
CA ILE A 20 -8.33 8.05 3.21
C ILE A 20 -9.80 8.46 3.33
N ASP A 21 -10.41 8.27 4.49
CA ASP A 21 -11.79 8.64 4.73
C ASP A 21 -12.00 10.15 4.57
N ASN A 22 -11.09 10.96 5.10
CA ASN A 22 -11.12 12.41 4.96
C ASN A 22 -10.96 12.85 3.49
N LEU A 23 -10.09 12.22 2.73
CA LEU A 23 -9.90 12.54 1.31
C LEU A 23 -11.14 12.20 0.50
N LYS A 24 -11.86 11.15 0.85
CA LYS A 24 -13.15 10.81 0.21
C LYS A 24 -14.22 11.82 0.61
N LYS A 25 -14.31 12.18 1.88
CA LYS A 25 -15.22 13.20 2.39
C LYS A 25 -15.05 14.53 1.67
N ASP A 26 -13.81 14.96 1.48
CA ASP A 26 -13.48 16.27 0.89
C ASP A 26 -13.58 16.29 -0.65
N GLY A 27 -13.94 15.16 -1.27
CA GLY A 27 -14.07 15.08 -2.72
C GLY A 27 -12.76 15.00 -3.48
N ILE A 28 -11.64 14.83 -2.79
CA ILE A 28 -10.34 14.60 -3.42
C ILE A 28 -10.33 13.25 -4.11
N ILE A 29 -10.87 12.23 -3.45
CA ILE A 29 -11.13 10.93 -4.05
C ILE A 29 -12.57 10.91 -4.53
N THR A 30 -12.78 10.76 -5.83
CA THR A 30 -14.11 10.77 -6.44
C THR A 30 -14.62 9.37 -6.76
N GLU A 31 -13.73 8.39 -6.82
CA GLU A 31 -14.09 6.99 -7.09
C GLU A 31 -14.42 6.23 -5.81
N ASP A 32 -15.00 5.05 -5.95
CA ASP A 32 -15.30 4.18 -4.82
C ASP A 32 -14.03 3.75 -4.09
N VAL A 33 -14.13 3.62 -2.78
CA VAL A 33 -13.02 3.18 -1.92
C VAL A 33 -13.48 2.02 -1.07
N ILE A 34 -12.66 0.96 -1.04
CA ILE A 34 -12.86 -0.19 -0.15
C ILE A 34 -11.63 -0.29 0.75
N ILE A 35 -11.84 -0.37 2.06
CA ILE A 35 -10.76 -0.43 3.05
C ILE A 35 -10.88 -1.73 3.86
N GLN A 36 -9.78 -2.47 3.94
CA GLN A 36 -9.60 -3.47 4.99
C GLN A 36 -8.98 -2.78 6.19
N THR A 37 -9.76 -2.59 7.25
CA THR A 37 -9.36 -1.80 8.42
C THR A 37 -8.55 -2.60 9.44
N GLY A 38 -8.58 -3.94 9.38
CA GLY A 38 -7.87 -4.78 10.34
C GLY A 38 -8.27 -4.47 11.77
N TYR A 39 -7.29 -4.20 12.61
CA TYR A 39 -7.49 -3.85 14.02
C TYR A 39 -7.52 -2.35 14.28
N SER A 40 -7.64 -1.53 13.24
CA SER A 40 -7.81 -0.09 13.40
C SER A 40 -9.10 0.21 14.15
N THR A 41 -9.09 1.23 15.00
CA THR A 41 -10.24 1.61 15.82
C THR A 41 -11.09 2.69 15.17
N TYR A 42 -10.56 3.41 14.20
CA TYR A 42 -11.32 4.39 13.43
C TYR A 42 -12.24 3.68 12.42
N GLU A 43 -13.53 4.00 12.48
CA GLU A 43 -14.53 3.46 11.56
C GLU A 43 -14.81 4.47 10.43
N PRO A 44 -14.46 4.15 9.16
CA PRO A 44 -14.73 5.06 8.04
C PRO A 44 -16.22 5.36 7.88
N LYS A 45 -16.53 6.62 7.55
CA LYS A 45 -17.89 7.09 7.31
C LYS A 45 -18.21 7.29 5.84
N TYR A 46 -17.19 7.52 5.02
CA TYR A 46 -17.35 7.87 3.61
C TYR A 46 -16.85 6.79 2.66
N CYS A 47 -16.22 5.75 3.19
CA CYS A 47 -15.70 4.62 2.43
C CYS A 47 -16.38 3.33 2.87
N GLN A 48 -16.44 2.36 1.96
CA GLN A 48 -16.81 0.99 2.32
C GLN A 48 -15.65 0.36 3.07
N TRP A 49 -15.93 -0.44 4.09
CA TRP A 49 -14.89 -1.09 4.86
C TRP A 49 -15.34 -2.39 5.50
N ASN A 50 -14.38 -3.27 5.70
CA ASN A 50 -14.51 -4.49 6.46
C ASN A 50 -13.26 -4.68 7.30
N LYS A 51 -13.41 -5.27 8.47
CA LYS A 51 -12.28 -5.57 9.35
C LYS A 51 -11.30 -6.53 8.67
N LEU A 52 -11.82 -7.66 8.22
CA LEU A 52 -11.06 -8.69 7.52
C LEU A 52 -11.78 -9.03 6.23
N ILE A 53 -11.01 -9.15 5.15
CA ILE A 53 -11.53 -9.50 3.83
C ILE A 53 -10.96 -10.87 3.45
N PRO A 54 -11.82 -11.83 3.03
CA PRO A 54 -11.35 -13.14 2.61
C PRO A 54 -10.33 -13.03 1.46
N TYR A 55 -9.37 -13.94 1.43
CA TYR A 55 -8.26 -13.92 0.47
C TYR A 55 -8.72 -13.79 -0.99
N LYS A 56 -9.73 -14.56 -1.39
CA LYS A 56 -10.27 -14.48 -2.76
C LYS A 56 -10.81 -13.08 -3.10
N GLN A 57 -11.47 -12.45 -2.14
CA GLN A 57 -12.01 -11.10 -2.32
C GLN A 57 -10.87 -10.06 -2.32
N MET A 58 -9.82 -10.29 -1.54
CA MET A 58 -8.62 -9.46 -1.57
C MET A 58 -8.00 -9.44 -2.96
N ILE A 59 -7.81 -10.62 -3.56
CA ILE A 59 -7.26 -10.74 -4.91
C ILE A 59 -8.13 -9.98 -5.91
N LYS A 60 -9.43 -10.17 -5.85
CA LYS A 60 -10.37 -9.49 -6.75
C LYS A 60 -10.30 -7.98 -6.59
N ASN A 61 -10.26 -7.49 -5.36
CA ASN A 61 -10.16 -6.06 -5.09
C ASN A 61 -8.86 -5.48 -5.65
N VAL A 62 -7.75 -6.19 -5.50
CA VAL A 62 -6.45 -5.77 -6.06
C VAL A 62 -6.48 -5.74 -7.58
N GLU A 63 -7.10 -6.74 -8.21
CA GLU A 63 -7.23 -6.81 -9.67
C GLU A 63 -8.10 -5.67 -10.21
N ASP A 64 -9.21 -5.36 -9.55
CA ASP A 64 -10.17 -4.37 -10.01
C ASP A 64 -9.77 -2.92 -9.68
N ALA A 65 -8.89 -2.72 -8.71
CA ALA A 65 -8.51 -1.41 -8.25
C ALA A 65 -7.63 -0.65 -9.26
N ARG A 66 -7.93 0.62 -9.46
CA ARG A 66 -7.03 1.53 -10.19
C ARG A 66 -5.79 1.85 -9.35
N ILE A 67 -5.99 2.07 -8.07
CA ILE A 67 -4.93 2.34 -7.09
C ILE A 67 -5.05 1.36 -5.94
N VAL A 68 -3.95 0.71 -5.59
CA VAL A 68 -3.85 -0.12 -4.39
C VAL A 68 -2.96 0.61 -3.40
N ILE A 69 -3.46 0.82 -2.18
CA ILE A 69 -2.73 1.45 -1.09
C ILE A 69 -2.57 0.43 0.02
N THR A 70 -1.34 0.16 0.42
CA THR A 70 -1.05 -0.87 1.42
C THR A 70 -0.19 -0.32 2.54
N HIS A 71 -0.22 -1.01 3.69
CA HIS A 71 0.83 -0.83 4.70
C HIS A 71 2.14 -1.46 4.21
N GLY A 72 3.21 -1.34 4.97
CA GLY A 72 4.53 -1.82 4.57
C GLY A 72 4.79 -3.31 4.81
N GLY A 73 3.76 -4.10 5.11
CA GLY A 73 3.89 -5.56 5.21
C GLY A 73 4.08 -6.17 3.83
N PRO A 74 5.16 -6.97 3.61
CA PRO A 74 5.51 -7.45 2.28
C PRO A 74 4.39 -8.22 1.57
N ALA A 75 3.69 -9.09 2.28
CA ALA A 75 2.61 -9.88 1.70
C ALA A 75 1.52 -8.99 1.06
N SER A 76 1.28 -7.81 1.64
CA SER A 76 0.22 -6.92 1.16
C SER A 76 0.61 -6.17 -0.12
N PHE A 77 1.86 -5.72 -0.27
CA PHE A 77 2.23 -4.97 -1.46
C PHE A 77 2.89 -5.81 -2.56
N ILE A 78 3.32 -7.02 -2.27
CA ILE A 78 3.81 -7.95 -3.29
C ILE A 78 2.67 -8.37 -4.23
N MET A 79 1.47 -8.59 -3.70
CA MET A 79 0.32 -9.01 -4.49
C MET A 79 0.03 -8.08 -5.68
N PRO A 80 -0.12 -6.76 -5.49
CA PRO A 80 -0.30 -5.87 -6.64
C PRO A 80 0.91 -5.85 -7.59
N LEU A 81 2.13 -5.96 -7.08
CA LEU A 81 3.32 -6.01 -7.92
C LEU A 81 3.33 -7.22 -8.85
N GLN A 82 2.87 -8.38 -8.36
CA GLN A 82 2.84 -9.62 -9.16
C GLN A 82 1.92 -9.52 -10.37
N ILE A 83 0.91 -8.67 -10.31
CA ILE A 83 -0.03 -8.46 -11.43
C ILE A 83 0.24 -7.17 -12.20
N GLY A 84 1.40 -6.57 -12.01
CA GLY A 84 1.86 -5.40 -12.76
C GLY A 84 1.29 -4.07 -12.30
N LYS A 85 0.76 -3.99 -11.09
CA LYS A 85 0.27 -2.74 -10.51
C LYS A 85 1.32 -2.11 -9.61
N THR A 86 1.32 -0.79 -9.52
CA THR A 86 2.24 -0.02 -8.68
C THR A 86 1.51 0.40 -7.40
N PRO A 87 1.76 -0.25 -6.26
CA PRO A 87 1.08 0.13 -5.03
C PRO A 87 1.68 1.40 -4.42
N ILE A 88 0.80 2.16 -3.75
CA ILE A 88 1.25 3.18 -2.80
C ILE A 88 1.45 2.46 -1.47
N VAL A 89 2.65 2.54 -0.92
CA VAL A 89 3.00 1.87 0.33
C VAL A 89 3.17 2.91 1.43
N VAL A 90 2.34 2.80 2.46
CA VAL A 90 2.39 3.65 3.66
C VAL A 90 2.81 2.74 4.82
N PRO A 91 4.09 2.71 5.17
CA PRO A 91 4.56 1.78 6.19
C PRO A 91 4.08 2.18 7.59
N ARG A 92 3.80 1.17 8.41
CA ARG A 92 3.53 1.38 9.83
C ARG A 92 4.81 1.88 10.50
N GLN A 93 4.66 2.80 11.46
CA GLN A 93 5.78 3.41 12.15
C GLN A 93 5.65 3.26 13.66
N LYS A 94 6.76 2.93 14.32
CA LYS A 94 6.82 2.77 15.77
C LYS A 94 6.45 4.07 16.50
N LYS A 95 6.88 5.20 15.99
CA LYS A 95 6.60 6.52 16.61
C LYS A 95 5.11 6.86 16.69
N PHE A 96 4.27 6.19 15.89
CA PHE A 96 2.82 6.37 15.91
C PHE A 96 2.10 5.18 16.56
N ASP A 97 2.84 4.30 17.24
CA ASP A 97 2.31 3.09 17.87
C ASP A 97 1.58 2.15 16.90
N GLU A 98 1.99 2.14 15.65
CA GLU A 98 1.41 1.32 14.58
C GLU A 98 2.10 -0.03 14.45
N HIS A 99 3.31 -0.15 14.99
CA HIS A 99 4.11 -1.36 15.00
C HIS A 99 5.09 -1.34 16.18
N ILE A 100 5.62 -2.52 16.52
CA ILE A 100 6.62 -2.67 17.59
C ILE A 100 8.02 -2.18 17.18
N ASN A 101 8.25 -2.02 15.87
CA ASN A 101 9.53 -1.57 15.30
C ASN A 101 9.27 -0.83 13.98
N ASP A 102 10.35 -0.41 13.31
CA ASP A 102 10.30 0.28 12.01
C ASP A 102 10.73 -0.62 10.84
N HIS A 103 10.63 -1.94 10.97
CA HIS A 103 11.01 -2.88 9.91
C HIS A 103 10.22 -2.66 8.62
N GLN A 104 8.95 -2.27 8.71
CA GLN A 104 8.16 -1.97 7.51
C GLN A 104 8.70 -0.76 6.77
N VAL A 105 9.16 0.27 7.51
CA VAL A 105 9.79 1.46 6.92
C VAL A 105 11.08 1.06 6.20
N GLU A 106 11.94 0.33 6.87
CA GLU A 106 13.23 -0.11 6.33
C GLU A 106 13.05 -0.97 5.08
N PHE A 107 12.12 -1.92 5.12
CA PHE A 107 11.85 -2.81 3.99
C PHE A 107 11.28 -2.04 2.80
N ALA A 108 10.29 -1.18 3.03
CA ALA A 108 9.67 -0.40 1.96
C ALA A 108 10.68 0.55 1.30
N ARG A 109 11.56 1.17 2.09
CA ARG A 109 12.65 2.01 1.56
C ARG A 109 13.59 1.20 0.66
N ASN A 110 13.97 -0.01 1.08
CA ASN A 110 14.82 -0.89 0.28
C ASN A 110 14.17 -1.25 -1.06
N VAL A 111 12.88 -1.59 -1.04
CA VAL A 111 12.15 -1.91 -2.28
C VAL A 111 12.07 -0.70 -3.19
N ALA A 112 11.73 0.47 -2.63
CA ALA A 112 11.63 1.71 -3.41
C ALA A 112 12.97 2.09 -4.06
N GLU A 113 14.07 2.01 -3.32
CA GLU A 113 15.40 2.38 -3.81
C GLU A 113 15.96 1.40 -4.82
N ARG A 114 15.83 0.08 -4.56
CA ARG A 114 16.42 -0.95 -5.42
C ARG A 114 15.60 -1.28 -6.65
N MET A 115 14.28 -1.21 -6.53
CA MET A 115 13.35 -1.69 -7.57
C MET A 115 12.63 -0.57 -8.30
N GLY A 116 12.36 0.55 -7.61
CA GLY A 116 11.62 1.67 -8.17
C GLY A 116 10.21 1.32 -8.61
N THR A 117 9.56 0.35 -7.94
CA THR A 117 8.28 -0.22 -8.38
C THR A 117 7.14 0.04 -7.41
N ILE A 118 7.41 0.69 -6.30
CA ILE A 118 6.40 1.14 -5.34
C ILE A 118 6.50 2.65 -5.17
N ILE A 119 5.39 3.25 -4.75
CA ILE A 119 5.37 4.66 -4.35
C ILE A 119 5.35 4.69 -2.83
N LEU A 120 6.48 5.06 -2.22
CA LEU A 120 6.61 5.08 -0.77
C LEU A 120 6.11 6.42 -0.22
N VAL A 121 5.18 6.36 0.74
CA VAL A 121 4.66 7.52 1.45
C VAL A 121 4.86 7.32 2.93
N GLU A 122 5.87 7.95 3.51
CA GLU A 122 6.13 7.92 4.95
C GLU A 122 5.40 9.03 5.69
N ASP A 123 5.26 10.20 5.08
CA ASP A 123 4.52 11.33 5.62
C ASP A 123 3.10 11.31 5.07
N ILE A 124 2.11 11.12 5.95
CA ILE A 124 0.70 11.00 5.55
C ILE A 124 0.18 12.24 4.82
N ASN A 125 0.77 13.41 5.09
CA ASN A 125 0.38 14.64 4.42
C ASN A 125 0.68 14.64 2.91
N LEU A 126 1.56 13.76 2.46
CA LEU A 126 1.90 13.59 1.04
C LEU A 126 0.95 12.63 0.30
N LEU A 127 0.08 11.93 1.04
CA LEU A 127 -0.82 10.94 0.43
C LEU A 127 -1.82 11.59 -0.54
N LYS A 128 -2.37 12.74 -0.18
CA LYS A 128 -3.30 13.50 -1.02
C LYS A 128 -2.70 13.75 -2.41
N THR A 129 -1.53 14.38 -2.45
CA THR A 129 -0.85 14.71 -3.71
C THR A 129 -0.48 13.45 -4.48
N THR A 130 -0.03 12.41 -3.78
CA THR A 130 0.33 11.13 -4.40
C THR A 130 -0.86 10.50 -5.11
N ILE A 131 -2.04 10.52 -4.49
CA ILE A 131 -3.26 10.00 -5.12
C ILE A 131 -3.66 10.85 -6.32
N GLN A 132 -3.62 12.18 -6.20
CA GLN A 132 -3.96 13.11 -7.29
C GLN A 132 -3.04 12.96 -8.50
N GLU A 133 -1.76 12.72 -8.27
CA GLU A 133 -0.73 12.63 -9.29
C GLU A 133 -0.39 11.18 -9.67
N TYR A 134 -1.16 10.20 -9.19
CA TYR A 134 -0.84 8.78 -9.31
C TYR A 134 -0.50 8.35 -10.74
N ASP A 135 -1.38 8.65 -11.70
CA ASP A 135 -1.18 8.20 -13.08
C ASP A 135 0.08 8.81 -13.70
N LYS A 136 0.39 10.06 -13.37
CA LYS A 136 1.60 10.75 -13.81
C LYS A 136 2.86 10.13 -13.20
N ILE A 137 2.81 9.82 -11.90
CA ILE A 137 3.94 9.19 -11.20
C ILE A 137 4.22 7.81 -11.80
N VAL A 138 3.19 6.99 -11.96
CA VAL A 138 3.30 5.65 -12.54
C VAL A 138 3.84 5.71 -13.97
N GLY A 139 3.35 6.65 -14.78
CA GLY A 139 3.84 6.84 -16.14
C GLY A 139 5.33 7.16 -16.19
N SER A 140 5.84 7.94 -15.25
CA SER A 140 7.26 8.24 -15.13
C SER A 140 8.08 7.02 -14.70
N MET A 141 7.53 6.20 -13.81
CA MET A 141 8.20 4.99 -13.32
C MET A 141 8.28 3.90 -14.39
N GLU A 142 7.22 3.71 -15.16
CA GLU A 142 7.15 2.67 -16.21
C GLU A 142 8.25 2.82 -17.26
N LYS A 143 8.65 4.04 -17.57
CA LYS A 143 9.74 4.30 -18.53
C LYS A 143 11.09 3.73 -18.07
N GLY A 144 11.28 3.56 -16.75
CA GLY A 144 12.49 2.97 -16.19
C GLY A 144 12.40 1.47 -15.93
N ILE A 145 11.19 0.91 -15.87
CA ILE A 145 10.95 -0.48 -15.44
C ILE A 145 10.84 -1.45 -16.61
N SER A 146 10.36 -1.00 -17.79
CA SER A 146 10.03 -1.87 -18.93
C SER A 146 11.18 -2.76 -19.40
N SER A 147 12.42 -2.38 -19.13
CA SER A 147 13.61 -3.15 -19.54
C SER A 147 14.06 -4.20 -18.52
N ASN A 148 13.47 -4.28 -17.32
CA ASN A 148 14.00 -5.07 -16.22
C ASN A 148 12.96 -5.92 -15.43
N ASN A 149 11.77 -6.15 -15.98
CA ASN A 149 10.70 -6.86 -15.25
C ASN A 149 11.11 -8.25 -14.73
N ARG A 150 11.84 -9.02 -15.53
CA ARG A 150 12.28 -10.37 -15.15
C ARG A 150 13.30 -10.31 -13.99
N LYS A 151 14.27 -9.40 -14.09
CA LYS A 151 15.29 -9.19 -13.06
C LYS A 151 14.65 -8.68 -11.77
N PHE A 152 13.62 -7.85 -11.90
CA PHE A 152 12.84 -7.33 -10.78
C PHE A 152 12.19 -8.43 -9.97
N ASN A 153 11.46 -9.36 -10.62
CA ASN A 153 10.76 -10.44 -9.92
C ASN A 153 11.72 -11.33 -9.14
N ILE A 154 12.87 -11.64 -9.70
CA ILE A 154 13.91 -12.43 -9.02
C ILE A 154 14.46 -11.69 -7.80
N ASN A 155 14.76 -10.41 -7.95
CA ASN A 155 15.32 -9.60 -6.86
C ASN A 155 14.30 -9.40 -5.73
N LEU A 156 13.01 -9.21 -6.05
CA LEU A 156 11.96 -9.09 -5.04
C LEU A 156 11.81 -10.38 -4.24
N GLU A 157 11.80 -11.52 -4.92
CA GLU A 157 11.73 -12.84 -4.28
C GLU A 157 12.93 -13.05 -3.35
N ASN A 158 14.14 -12.74 -3.79
CA ASN A 158 15.35 -12.84 -2.97
C ASN A 158 15.28 -11.92 -1.75
N LEU A 159 14.79 -10.69 -1.92
CA LEU A 159 14.67 -9.73 -0.83
C LEU A 159 13.68 -10.21 0.24
N VAL A 160 12.56 -10.78 -0.18
CA VAL A 160 11.58 -11.39 0.73
C VAL A 160 12.20 -12.57 1.47
N ASN A 161 12.94 -13.44 0.78
CA ASN A 161 13.60 -14.60 1.38
C ASN A 161 14.66 -14.19 2.41
N GLU A 162 15.43 -13.13 2.15
CA GLU A 162 16.40 -12.58 3.10
C GLU A 162 15.73 -12.14 4.41
N LEU A 163 14.51 -11.57 4.33
CA LEU A 163 13.80 -11.04 5.50
C LEU A 163 12.99 -12.09 6.26
N TYR A 164 12.48 -13.11 5.57
CA TYR A 164 11.53 -14.06 6.14
C TYR A 164 11.99 -15.52 6.06
N GLY A 165 13.00 -15.80 5.27
CA GLY A 165 13.49 -17.16 5.03
C GLY A 165 14.72 -17.53 5.84
N GLY A 166 15.17 -16.65 6.70
CA GLY A 166 16.34 -16.89 7.53
C GLY A 166 15.97 -17.36 8.91
#